data_de8f1596995727d2317a4bd6ef6e9487
#
_entry.id   de8f1596995727d2317a4bd6ef6e9487
#
_cell.length_a   1.000
_cell.length_b   1.000
_cell.length_c   1.000
_cell.angle_alpha   90.00
_cell.angle_beta   90.00
_cell.angle_gamma   90.00
#
_symmetry.space_group_name_H-M   'P 1'
#
loop_
_entity.id
_entity.type
_entity.pdbx_description
1 polymer ?
#
loop_
_entity_poly.entity_id
_entity_poly.type
_entity_poly.pdbx_seq_one_letter_code
_entity_poly.pdbx_strand_id
1 'polypeptide(L)' 'MWETKENKLYKKFIFADFTQAIKFINQIAELANLVNHHPSILNNYNVVEIWLCTHDENNQITAKDHELANMINEIK' A
#
# COMPACT_ATOMS: atom_id res chain seq x y z
N MET A 1 -7.15 7.96 -4.90
CA MET A 1 -5.89 8.57 -5.40
C MET A 1 -4.86 8.63 -4.28
N TRP A 2 -3.61 8.37 -4.60
CA TRP A 2 -2.55 8.42 -3.61
C TRP A 2 -2.19 9.85 -3.26
N GLU A 3 -2.00 10.11 -1.96
CA GLU A 3 -1.59 11.41 -1.45
C GLU A 3 -0.16 11.32 -0.92
N THR A 4 0.51 12.47 -0.80
CA THR A 4 1.82 12.53 -0.14
C THR A 4 1.61 13.04 1.27
N LYS A 5 1.98 12.23 2.27
CA LYS A 5 1.92 12.57 3.68
C LYS A 5 3.24 12.21 4.35
N GLU A 6 3.88 13.17 4.99
CA GLU A 6 5.13 12.93 5.73
C GLU A 6 6.17 12.19 4.89
N ASN A 7 6.33 12.62 3.64
CA ASN A 7 7.29 12.05 2.68
C ASN A 7 6.99 10.60 2.30
N LYS A 8 5.71 10.20 2.39
CA LYS A 8 5.27 8.87 2.00
C LYS A 8 4.06 8.99 1.11
N LEU A 9 3.90 8.02 0.20
CA LEU A 9 2.63 7.89 -0.51
C LEU A 9 1.64 7.25 0.44
N TYR A 10 0.44 7.79 0.48
CA TYR A 10 -0.61 7.33 1.38
C TYR A 10 -1.92 7.15 0.64
N LYS A 11 -2.65 6.09 0.95
CA LYS A 11 -4.01 5.90 0.45
C LYS A 11 -4.82 5.09 1.45
N LYS A 12 -6.08 5.48 1.60
CA LYS A 12 -7.05 4.80 2.45
C LYS A 12 -8.06 4.09 1.57
N PHE A 13 -8.37 2.83 1.91
CA PHE A 13 -9.33 2.00 1.21
C PHE A 13 -10.40 1.55 2.19
N ILE A 14 -11.66 1.58 1.76
CA ILE A 14 -12.79 1.17 2.59
C ILE A 14 -13.51 0.02 1.88
N PHE A 15 -13.74 -1.07 2.60
CA PHE A 15 -14.36 -2.27 2.04
C PHE A 15 -15.73 -2.53 2.70
N ALA A 16 -16.44 -3.52 2.18
CA ALA A 16 -17.76 -3.85 2.72
C ALA A 16 -17.68 -4.49 4.12
N ASP A 17 -16.60 -5.26 4.36
CA ASP A 17 -16.42 -5.97 5.62
C ASP A 17 -14.95 -6.31 5.85
N PHE A 18 -14.67 -6.92 6.99
CA PHE A 18 -13.31 -7.29 7.39
C PHE A 18 -12.69 -8.33 6.46
N THR A 19 -13.48 -9.31 6.04
CA THR A 19 -12.98 -10.38 5.16
C THR A 19 -12.46 -9.80 3.84
N GLN A 20 -13.18 -8.85 3.27
CA GLN A 20 -12.74 -8.22 2.03
C GLN A 20 -11.49 -7.37 2.23
N ALA A 21 -11.40 -6.69 3.37
CA ALA A 21 -10.20 -5.92 3.71
C ALA A 21 -8.97 -6.83 3.81
N ILE A 22 -9.09 -7.97 4.46
CA ILE A 22 -7.98 -8.92 4.61
C ILE A 22 -7.60 -9.52 3.26
N LYS A 23 -8.58 -9.84 2.42
CA LYS A 23 -8.32 -10.35 1.08
C LYS A 23 -7.47 -9.36 0.28
N PHE A 24 -7.80 -8.08 0.36
CA PHE A 24 -7.04 -7.01 -0.28
C PHE A 24 -5.60 -6.95 0.26
N ILE A 25 -5.43 -7.02 1.58
CA ILE A 25 -4.11 -7.02 2.21
C ILE A 25 -3.27 -8.19 1.71
N ASN A 26 -3.85 -9.38 1.59
CA ASN A 26 -3.14 -10.55 1.08
C ASN A 26 -2.68 -10.35 -0.36
N GLN A 27 -3.48 -9.69 -1.19
CA GLN A 27 -3.10 -9.38 -2.56
C GLN A 27 -1.94 -8.38 -2.59
N ILE A 28 -1.97 -7.38 -1.71
CA ILE A 28 -0.85 -6.44 -1.59
C ILE A 28 0.42 -7.16 -1.16
N ALA A 29 0.32 -8.10 -0.24
CA ALA A 29 1.47 -8.87 0.23
C ALA A 29 2.14 -9.63 -0.93
N GLU A 30 1.35 -10.22 -1.81
CA GLU A 30 1.89 -10.92 -2.98
C GLU A 30 2.63 -9.96 -3.90
N LEU A 31 2.05 -8.80 -4.18
CA LEU A 31 2.68 -7.80 -5.03
C LEU A 31 3.97 -7.26 -4.41
N ALA A 32 3.93 -6.98 -3.11
CA ALA A 32 5.09 -6.46 -2.39
C ALA A 32 6.26 -7.45 -2.45
N ASN A 33 5.96 -8.73 -2.27
CA ASN A 33 6.98 -9.77 -2.35
C ASN A 33 7.52 -9.93 -3.77
N LEU A 34 6.67 -9.76 -4.77
CA LEU A 34 7.07 -9.87 -6.17
C LEU A 34 8.09 -8.80 -6.54
N VAL A 35 7.90 -7.57 -6.08
CA VAL A 35 8.81 -6.46 -6.39
C VAL A 35 9.84 -6.22 -5.29
N ASN A 36 9.80 -7.01 -4.24
CA ASN A 36 10.70 -6.90 -3.08
C ASN A 36 10.72 -5.48 -2.50
N HIS A 37 9.54 -4.89 -2.36
CA HIS A 37 9.35 -3.56 -1.78
C HIS A 37 8.07 -3.59 -0.96
N HIS A 38 8.15 -3.30 0.33
CA HIS A 38 7.07 -3.58 1.26
C HIS A 38 6.48 -2.31 1.87
N PRO A 39 5.15 -2.20 1.88
CA PRO A 39 4.45 -1.05 2.45
C PRO A 39 4.26 -1.19 3.95
N SER A 40 3.89 -0.07 4.59
CA SER A 40 3.31 -0.12 5.92
C SER A 40 1.79 -0.23 5.75
N ILE A 41 1.16 -1.11 6.49
CA ILE A 41 -0.26 -1.39 6.38
C ILE A 41 -0.92 -1.27 7.75
N LEU A 42 -2.00 -0.53 7.82
CA LEU A 42 -2.85 -0.46 9.01
C LEU A 42 -4.24 -0.94 8.61
N ASN A 43 -4.75 -1.93 9.34
CA ASN A 43 -6.10 -2.42 9.13
C ASN A 43 -6.93 -2.15 10.38
N ASN A 44 -8.07 -1.51 10.19
CA ASN A 44 -9.04 -1.28 11.23
C ASN A 44 -10.41 -1.70 10.69
N TYR A 45 -10.83 -2.92 11.01
CA TYR A 45 -12.07 -3.54 10.55
C TYR A 45 -12.13 -3.55 9.02
N ASN A 46 -12.96 -2.71 8.41
CA ASN A 46 -13.14 -2.66 6.96
C ASN A 46 -12.27 -1.58 6.29
N VAL A 47 -11.40 -0.94 7.05
CA VAL A 47 -10.54 0.14 6.55
C VAL A 47 -9.10 -0.35 6.45
N VAL A 48 -8.45 -0.06 5.33
CA VAL A 48 -7.03 -0.38 5.12
C VAL A 48 -6.32 0.91 4.74
N GLU A 49 -5.26 1.24 5.47
CA GLU A 49 -4.44 2.40 5.15
C GLU A 49 -3.04 1.92 4.77
N ILE A 50 -2.52 2.47 3.69
CA ILE A 50 -1.25 2.04 3.11
C ILE A 50 -0.31 3.24 3.02
N TRP A 51 0.94 3.05 3.47
CA TRP A 51 2.01 4.02 3.29
C TRP A 51 3.14 3.37 2.53
N LEU A 52 3.69 4.09 1.56
CA LEU A 52 4.81 3.63 0.74
C LEU A 52 5.95 4.63 0.83
N CYS A 53 7.14 4.13 1.14
CA CYS A 53 8.38 4.89 1.06
C CYS A 53 9.53 3.92 0.86
N THR A 54 10.66 4.43 0.37
CA THR A 54 11.84 3.60 0.13
C THR A 54 12.84 3.82 1.25
N HIS A 55 12.99 2.83 2.12
CA HIS A 55 13.87 2.92 3.29
C HIS A 55 15.33 3.14 2.91
N ASP A 56 15.77 2.50 1.84
CA ASP A 56 17.16 2.61 1.37
C ASP A 56 17.50 4.01 0.83
N GLU A 57 16.47 4.85 0.61
CA GLU A 57 16.63 6.21 0.10
C GLU A 57 16.16 7.22 1.15
N ASN A 58 16.58 7.04 2.41
CA ASN A 58 16.24 7.92 3.52
C ASN A 58 14.73 8.05 3.74
N ASN A 59 13.98 6.96 3.55
CA ASN A 59 12.53 6.94 3.72
C ASN A 59 11.81 7.95 2.83
N GLN A 60 12.32 8.12 1.60
CA GLN A 60 11.71 9.04 0.63
C GLN A 60 10.90 8.27 -0.40
N ILE A 61 10.02 8.99 -1.08
CA ILE A 61 9.24 8.44 -2.19
C ILE A 61 10.16 8.33 -3.41
N THR A 62 10.20 7.15 -4.01
CA THR A 62 10.99 6.90 -5.23
C THR A 62 10.11 6.22 -6.29
N ALA A 63 10.72 5.93 -7.44
CA ALA A 63 10.02 5.20 -8.51
C ALA A 63 9.48 3.85 -8.04
N LYS A 64 10.15 3.21 -7.07
CA LYS A 64 9.67 1.93 -6.52
C LYS A 64 8.30 2.08 -5.87
N ASP A 65 8.08 3.19 -5.18
CA ASP A 65 6.81 3.44 -4.50
C ASP A 65 5.71 3.71 -5.51
N HIS A 66 5.98 4.50 -6.52
CA HIS A 66 5.01 4.78 -7.58
C HIS A 66 4.64 3.52 -8.35
N GLU A 67 5.62 2.65 -8.61
CA GLU A 67 5.38 1.39 -9.29
C GLU A 67 4.45 0.49 -8.47
N LEU A 68 4.75 0.32 -7.18
CA LEU A 68 3.91 -0.52 -6.32
C LEU A 68 2.52 0.11 -6.15
N ALA A 69 2.42 1.42 -6.02
CA ALA A 69 1.13 2.11 -5.93
C ALA A 69 0.28 1.83 -7.18
N ASN A 70 0.88 1.87 -8.36
CA ASN A 70 0.16 1.56 -9.60
C ASN A 70 -0.31 0.11 -9.62
N MET A 71 0.52 -0.83 -9.15
CA MET A 71 0.15 -2.24 -9.07
C MET A 71 -1.02 -2.45 -8.10
N ILE A 72 -1.00 -1.76 -6.96
CA ILE A 72 -2.09 -1.84 -5.99
C ILE A 72 -3.39 -1.31 -6.59
N ASN A 73 -3.32 -0.23 -7.38
CA ASN A 73 -4.49 0.33 -8.05
C ASN A 73 -5.14 -0.66 -9.03
N GLU A 74 -4.38 -1.64 -9.52
CA GLU A 74 -4.90 -2.65 -10.45
C GLU A 74 -5.64 -3.79 -9.74
N ILE A 75 -5.58 -3.87 -8.44
CA ILE A 75 -6.28 -4.91 -7.67
C ILE A 75 -7.79 -4.66 -7.72
N LYS A 76 -8.54 -5.70 -8.04
CA LYS A 76 -10.01 -5.62 -8.16
C LYS A 76 -10.72 -6.43 -7.10
#